data_89b1c82ff94292a461edc5b6ac17a7c8
#
_entry.id   89b1c82ff94292a461edc5b6ac17a7c8
#
_cell.length_a   1.000
_cell.length_b   1.000
_cell.length_c   1.000
_cell.angle_alpha   90.00
_cell.angle_beta   90.00
_cell.angle_gamma   90.00
#
_symmetry.space_group_name_H-M   'P 1'
#
loop_
_entity.id
_entity.type
_entity.pdbx_description
1 polymer ?
#
loop_
_entity_poly.entity_id
_entity_poly.type
_entity_poly.pdbx_seq_one_letter_code
_entity_poly.pdbx_strand_id
1 'polypeptide(L)'
;LEEIGLQKSGVERLIQSAYSLLNLQTYFTAGEPEVRAWTINKGDKAPRAAGVIHTDFEKGFIRAEVIKYADYVEYGSEAACRAAGKLGIEGKEYVVQDGDVMHFLFNV
;
A
#
# COMPACT_ATOMS: atom_id res chain seq x y z
N LEU A 1 15.23 -23.76 -8.82
CA LEU A 1 14.37 -22.82 -8.12
C LEU A 1 15.14 -21.59 -7.64
N GLU A 2 16.30 -21.81 -7.09
CA GLU A 2 17.17 -20.73 -6.68
C GLU A 2 17.67 -19.91 -7.85
N GLU A 3 17.99 -20.56 -8.97
CA GLU A 3 18.44 -19.85 -10.17
C GLU A 3 17.36 -18.97 -10.73
N ILE A 4 16.14 -19.48 -10.81
CA ILE A 4 15.00 -18.69 -11.28
C ILE A 4 14.75 -17.55 -10.30
N GLY A 5 14.83 -17.84 -9.01
CA GLY A 5 14.72 -16.83 -7.98
C GLY A 5 15.78 -15.75 -8.07
N LEU A 6 17.02 -16.15 -8.34
CA LEU A 6 18.12 -15.20 -8.50
C LEU A 6 17.94 -14.31 -9.72
N GLN A 7 17.46 -14.84 -10.83
CA GLN A 7 17.21 -14.05 -12.03
C GLN A 7 16.11 -13.02 -11.79
N LYS A 8 15.00 -13.46 -11.21
CA LYS A 8 13.93 -12.55 -10.81
C LYS A 8 14.42 -11.54 -9.78
N SER A 9 15.18 -12.02 -8.79
CA SER A 9 15.75 -11.16 -7.76
C SER A 9 16.66 -10.10 -8.32
N GLY A 10 17.38 -10.40 -9.42
CA GLY A 10 18.23 -9.42 -10.08
C GLY A 10 17.44 -8.26 -10.61
N VAL A 11 16.35 -8.53 -11.33
CA VAL A 11 15.45 -7.50 -11.86
C VAL A 11 14.74 -6.75 -10.73
N GLU A 12 14.22 -7.50 -9.75
CA GLU A 12 13.54 -6.91 -8.60
C GLU A 12 14.47 -6.01 -7.80
N ARG A 13 15.71 -6.42 -7.59
CA ARG A 13 16.69 -5.61 -6.88
C ARG A 13 17.00 -4.33 -7.63
N LEU A 14 17.07 -4.40 -8.96
CA LEU A 14 17.31 -3.23 -9.77
C LEU A 14 16.16 -2.22 -9.62
N ILE A 15 14.93 -2.71 -9.69
CA ILE A 15 13.75 -1.88 -9.53
C ILE A 15 13.72 -1.28 -8.11
N GLN A 16 13.96 -2.09 -7.08
CA GLN A 16 13.99 -1.62 -5.71
C GLN A 16 15.10 -0.61 -5.47
N SER A 17 16.27 -0.82 -6.06
CA SER A 17 17.37 0.13 -5.97
C SER A 17 17.00 1.46 -6.60
N ALA A 18 16.35 1.43 -7.77
CA ALA A 18 15.89 2.64 -8.42
C ALA A 18 14.86 3.38 -7.56
N TYR A 19 13.90 2.65 -7.00
CA TYR A 19 12.89 3.23 -6.10
C TYR A 19 13.54 3.82 -4.86
N SER A 20 14.52 3.12 -4.29
CA SER A 20 15.23 3.58 -3.10
C SER A 20 15.99 4.87 -3.37
N LEU A 21 16.68 4.96 -4.50
CA LEU A 21 17.42 6.15 -4.89
C LEU A 21 16.50 7.35 -5.14
N LEU A 22 15.28 7.10 -5.62
CA LEU A 22 14.29 8.13 -5.86
C LEU A 22 13.40 8.41 -4.66
N ASN A 23 13.63 7.70 -3.55
CA ASN A 23 12.79 7.78 -2.34
C ASN A 23 11.32 7.46 -2.63
N LEU A 24 11.11 6.47 -3.47
CA LEU A 24 9.76 6.02 -3.82
C LEU A 24 9.44 4.73 -3.11
N GLN A 25 8.15 4.52 -2.89
CA GLN A 25 7.65 3.25 -2.36
C GLN A 25 6.26 2.99 -2.94
N THR A 26 5.75 1.79 -2.71
CA THR A 26 4.49 1.34 -3.29
C THR A 26 3.52 0.96 -2.20
N TYR A 27 2.26 1.34 -2.36
CA TYR A 27 1.17 0.77 -1.58
C TYR A 27 0.11 0.23 -2.53
N PHE A 28 -0.81 -0.58 -1.99
CA PHE A 28 -1.82 -1.24 -2.80
C PHE A 28 -3.21 -0.83 -2.33
N THR A 29 -4.14 -0.75 -3.27
CA THR A 29 -5.57 -0.71 -2.95
C THR A 29 -6.18 -2.02 -3.41
N ALA A 30 -6.88 -2.69 -2.50
CA ALA A 30 -7.62 -3.90 -2.80
C ALA A 30 -9.04 -3.50 -3.12
N GLY A 31 -9.48 -3.83 -4.32
CA GLY A 31 -10.83 -3.51 -4.75
C GLY A 31 -11.31 -4.54 -5.73
N GLU A 32 -12.59 -4.50 -6.02
CA GLU A 32 -13.13 -5.33 -7.08
C GLU A 32 -13.23 -4.48 -8.35
N PRO A 33 -12.79 -5.04 -9.49
CA PRO A 33 -12.36 -6.42 -9.68
C PRO A 33 -10.86 -6.66 -9.42
N GLU A 34 -10.07 -5.65 -9.09
CA GLU A 34 -8.63 -5.83 -9.06
C GLU A 34 -7.94 -5.12 -7.90
N VAL A 35 -6.74 -5.62 -7.57
CA VAL A 35 -5.80 -4.95 -6.68
C VAL A 35 -4.91 -4.06 -7.54
N ARG A 36 -4.72 -2.80 -7.14
CA ARG A 36 -3.87 -1.86 -7.88
C ARG A 36 -2.70 -1.40 -7.01
N ALA A 37 -1.57 -1.20 -7.67
CA ALA A 37 -0.38 -0.66 -7.03
C ALA A 37 -0.27 0.84 -7.33
N TRP A 38 0.13 1.61 -6.34
CA TRP A 38 0.32 3.06 -6.46
C TRP A 38 1.70 3.43 -5.96
N THR A 39 2.35 4.35 -6.63
CA THR A 39 3.67 4.83 -6.25
C THR A 39 3.55 6.13 -5.48
N ILE A 40 4.25 6.21 -4.35
CA ILE A 40 4.27 7.40 -3.51
C ILE A 40 5.72 7.71 -3.12
N ASN A 41 5.92 8.88 -2.55
CA ASN A 41 7.21 9.24 -1.98
C ASN A 41 7.35 8.62 -0.59
N LYS A 42 8.55 8.18 -0.28
CA LYS A 42 8.86 7.66 1.04
C LYS A 42 8.62 8.75 2.08
N GLY A 43 7.88 8.40 3.12
CA GLY A 43 7.52 9.35 4.16
C GLY A 43 6.17 10.03 3.96
N ASP A 44 5.49 9.78 2.85
CA ASP A 44 4.15 10.33 2.63
C ASP A 44 3.16 9.80 3.65
N LYS A 45 2.35 10.69 4.16
CA LYS A 45 1.27 10.34 5.08
C LYS A 45 0.03 9.90 4.30
N ALA A 46 -0.90 9.26 5.00
CA ALA A 46 -2.08 8.67 4.38
C ALA A 46 -2.88 9.63 3.48
N PRO A 47 -3.15 10.90 3.87
CA PRO A 47 -3.87 11.80 2.96
C PRO A 47 -3.13 12.05 1.65
N ARG A 48 -1.80 12.20 1.72
CA ARG A 48 -0.99 12.41 0.53
C ARG A 48 -1.02 11.19 -0.38
N ALA A 49 -0.96 10.00 0.22
CA ALA A 49 -1.06 8.75 -0.53
C ALA A 49 -2.42 8.64 -1.22
N ALA A 50 -3.50 9.01 -0.54
CA ALA A 50 -4.82 9.03 -1.13
C ALA A 50 -4.90 10.02 -2.31
N GLY A 51 -4.19 11.12 -2.21
CA GLY A 51 -4.13 12.14 -3.25
C GLY A 51 -3.54 11.67 -4.56
N VAL A 52 -2.72 10.63 -4.53
CA VAL A 52 -2.16 10.01 -5.74
C VAL A 52 -3.29 9.39 -6.58
N ILE A 53 -4.32 8.88 -5.93
CA ILE A 53 -5.49 8.32 -6.62
C ILE A 53 -6.35 9.45 -7.18
N HIS A 54 -6.69 10.40 -6.33
CA HIS A 54 -7.50 11.57 -6.72
C HIS A 54 -7.32 12.67 -5.67
N THR A 55 -7.23 13.92 -6.14
CA THR A 55 -7.03 15.06 -5.24
C THR A 55 -8.14 15.21 -4.22
N ASP A 56 -9.38 14.85 -4.57
CA ASP A 56 -10.51 14.92 -3.65
C ASP A 56 -10.34 13.97 -2.47
N PHE A 57 -9.65 12.85 -2.67
CA PHE A 57 -9.38 11.89 -1.60
C PHE A 57 -8.44 12.47 -0.55
N GLU A 58 -7.49 13.30 -0.97
CA GLU A 58 -6.61 14.00 -0.04
C GLU A 58 -7.38 15.06 0.73
N LYS A 59 -8.18 15.86 0.04
CA LYS A 59 -8.93 16.96 0.66
C LYS A 59 -9.99 16.45 1.63
N GLY A 60 -10.70 15.40 1.25
CA GLY A 60 -11.78 14.85 2.04
C GLY A 60 -11.39 13.69 2.93
N PHE A 61 -10.12 13.43 3.11
CA PHE A 61 -9.64 12.29 3.88
C PHE A 61 -10.21 12.27 5.29
N ILE A 62 -10.74 11.11 5.69
CA ILE A 62 -11.26 10.89 7.05
C ILE A 62 -10.31 9.97 7.80
N ARG A 63 -10.11 8.77 7.28
CA ARG A 63 -9.21 7.77 7.86
C ARG A 63 -8.85 6.73 6.80
N ALA A 64 -7.87 5.89 7.11
CA ALA A 64 -7.49 4.78 6.26
C ALA A 64 -7.56 3.48 7.04
N GLU A 65 -7.98 2.42 6.39
CA GLU A 65 -7.88 1.07 6.89
C GLU A 65 -6.64 0.46 6.25
N VAL A 66 -5.75 -0.09 7.07
CA VAL A 66 -4.44 -0.55 6.61
C VAL A 66 -4.25 -2.01 6.98
N ILE A 67 -3.84 -2.81 6.01
CA ILE A 67 -3.49 -4.21 6.21
C ILE A 67 -2.07 -4.39 5.70
N LYS A 68 -1.23 -5.06 6.47
CA LYS A 68 0.12 -5.38 6.01
C LYS A 68 0.06 -6.40 4.88
N TYR A 69 0.94 -6.24 3.90
CA TYR A 69 0.94 -7.10 2.72
C TYR A 69 0.98 -8.59 3.09
N ALA A 70 1.85 -8.96 4.04
CA ALA A 70 1.98 -10.35 4.46
C ALA A 70 0.66 -10.90 5.04
N ASP A 71 -0.04 -10.08 5.81
CA ASP A 71 -1.34 -10.47 6.38
C ASP A 71 -2.40 -10.61 5.28
N TYR A 72 -2.40 -9.71 4.32
CA TYR A 72 -3.35 -9.79 3.21
C TYR A 72 -3.15 -11.08 2.41
N VAL A 73 -1.90 -11.44 2.14
CA VAL A 73 -1.58 -12.66 1.41
C VAL A 73 -1.98 -13.90 2.23
N GLU A 74 -1.73 -13.88 3.54
CA GLU A 74 -2.04 -15.01 4.41
C GLU A 74 -3.53 -15.26 4.52
N TYR A 75 -4.31 -14.21 4.72
CA TYR A 75 -5.76 -14.35 4.95
C TYR A 75 -6.58 -14.27 3.66
N GLY A 76 -6.02 -13.74 2.60
CA GLY A 76 -6.59 -13.79 1.27
C GLY A 76 -7.60 -12.71 0.93
N SER A 77 -8.10 -11.95 1.89
CA SER A 77 -9.06 -10.88 1.63
C SER A 77 -9.08 -9.86 2.76
N GLU A 78 -9.63 -8.70 2.46
CA GLU A 78 -9.82 -7.64 3.45
C GLU A 78 -10.75 -8.09 4.57
N ALA A 79 -11.84 -8.77 4.21
CA ALA A 79 -12.81 -9.26 5.19
C ALA A 79 -12.18 -10.27 6.15
N ALA A 80 -11.35 -11.19 5.62
CA ALA A 80 -10.67 -12.18 6.45
C ALA A 80 -9.64 -11.52 7.38
N CYS A 81 -8.92 -10.51 6.90
CA CYS A 81 -7.98 -9.76 7.72
C CYS A 81 -8.70 -9.00 8.83
N ARG A 82 -9.83 -8.40 8.52
CA ARG A 82 -10.66 -7.70 9.50
C ARG A 82 -11.11 -8.65 10.59
N ALA A 83 -11.61 -9.83 10.21
CA ALA A 83 -12.07 -10.85 11.15
C ALA A 83 -10.94 -11.35 12.04
N ALA A 84 -9.73 -11.43 11.52
CA ALA A 84 -8.55 -11.88 12.26
C ALA A 84 -7.90 -10.79 13.11
N GLY A 85 -8.42 -9.55 13.07
CA GLY A 85 -7.85 -8.43 13.80
C GLY A 85 -6.57 -7.88 13.20
N LYS A 86 -6.36 -8.10 11.92
CA LYS A 86 -5.15 -7.66 11.21
C LYS A 86 -5.34 -6.36 10.46
N LEU A 87 -6.51 -5.75 10.54
CA LEU A 87 -6.80 -4.49 9.90
C LEU A 87 -6.66 -3.36 10.92
N GLY A 88 -5.75 -2.42 10.65
CA GLY A 88 -5.57 -1.26 11.49
C GLY A 88 -6.32 -0.06 10.94
N ILE A 89 -6.81 0.80 11.83
CA ILE A 89 -7.45 2.06 11.44
C ILE A 89 -6.47 3.18 11.75
N GLU A 90 -6.12 3.97 10.73
CA GLU A 90 -5.11 5.01 10.86
C GLU A 90 -5.65 6.37 10.43
N GLY A 91 -5.15 7.40 11.09
CA GLY A 91 -5.55 8.78 10.82
C GLY A 91 -4.60 9.50 9.87
N LYS A 92 -4.74 10.83 9.86
CA LYS A 92 -4.00 11.71 8.95
C LYS A 92 -2.49 11.70 9.16
N GLU A 93 -2.04 11.31 10.34
CA GLU A 93 -0.61 11.32 10.69
C GLU A 93 0.10 10.01 10.36
N TYR A 94 -0.62 9.01 9.90
CA TYR A 94 -0.03 7.73 9.57
C TYR A 94 0.92 7.85 8.38
N VAL A 95 2.16 7.43 8.57
CA VAL A 95 3.15 7.36 7.50
C VAL A 95 3.01 6.02 6.80
N VAL A 96 2.68 6.04 5.51
CA VAL A 96 2.45 4.82 4.74
C VAL A 96 3.75 4.04 4.62
N GLN A 97 3.65 2.73 4.82
CA GLN A 97 4.79 1.82 4.71
C GLN A 97 4.74 1.09 3.37
N ASP A 98 5.91 0.74 2.85
CA ASP A 98 6.00 0.02 1.59
C ASP A 98 5.24 -1.31 1.70
N GLY A 99 4.39 -1.57 0.71
CA GLY A 99 3.59 -2.79 0.68
C GLY A 99 2.28 -2.74 1.45
N ASP A 100 1.95 -1.63 2.10
CA ASP A 100 0.66 -1.51 2.80
C ASP A 100 -0.50 -1.69 1.82
N VAL A 101 -1.52 -2.43 2.25
CA VAL A 101 -2.79 -2.55 1.53
C VAL A 101 -3.77 -1.60 2.22
N MET A 102 -4.26 -0.62 1.49
CA MET A 102 -5.01 0.48 2.09
C MET A 102 -6.39 0.64 1.50
N HIS A 103 -7.32 1.05 2.34
CA HIS A 103 -8.66 1.44 1.95
C HIS A 103 -8.93 2.80 2.58
N PHE A 104 -9.14 3.82 1.75
CA PHE A 104 -9.34 5.18 2.22
C PHE A 104 -10.82 5.49 2.39
N LEU A 105 -11.15 6.12 3.53
CA LEU A 105 -12.48 6.69 3.73
C LEU A 105 -12.35 8.21 3.60
N PHE A 106 -13.21 8.77 2.81
CA PHE A 106 -13.18 10.20 2.52
C PHE A 106 -14.58 10.73 2.37
N ASN A 107 -14.69 12.05 2.54
CA ASN A 107 -15.94 12.77 2.36
C ASN A 107 -15.67 14.00 1.51
N VAL A 108 -16.28 14.06 0.35
CA VAL A 108 -16.04 15.13 -0.63
C VAL A 108 -17.30 15.92 -0.87
#